data_a90bec3331f729a82c5bd6755f29529a
#
_entry.id   a90bec3331f729a82c5bd6755f29529a
#
_cell.length_a   1.000
_cell.length_b   1.000
_cell.length_c   1.000
_cell.angle_alpha   90.00
_cell.angle_beta   90.00
_cell.angle_gamma   90.00
#
_symmetry.space_group_name_H-M   'P 1'
#
loop_
_entity.id
_entity.type
_entity.pdbx_description
1 polymer ?
#
loop_
_entity_poly.entity_id
_entity_poly.type
_entity_poly.pdbx_seq_one_letter_code
_entity_poly.pdbx_strand_id
1 'polypeptide(L)'
;MTTKGALREYRRSVRALDAQFDADIERYRKADALIRVQDREGNPMPGAQVSLSQKTHDFTFGCNALQLGQMGARNAAFEESFARLFNLATTTICWSVTETRQGFFRFSEADGDMPRRPPLERVIDFGRRRGIRVKGQPLMADSWVPDWASRDADTLRAQWVHCVEVVARRSASQVDVWDVVNEAMICPKRRPDFPLLAEAYSYVDWCFEQAARIFPKEHGVFELNEGAFVNWGESAKTYERLAQRLLDKGLPLESIGFQFHQFSGAEGLAHLRGEHTPVEQILETYHSFEKLGVPLSITEVTLPSRLPGLSPEEGEEVQAEVAWNLYRLWFSRPNMSSIIYWNFMDGKHWGNEGDCRGCLLDVNMREKPAYQALYQLINRRWRTDAQLETDAQGECCVRGFKGDYELTVDAPNGHTVLEMGVHRDGDALTVTL
;
A
#
# COMPACT_ATOMS: atom_id res chain seq x y z
N MET A 1 -14.18 -29.50 -9.09
CA MET A 1 -12.71 -29.60 -9.31
C MET A 1 -12.03 -29.62 -7.93
N THR A 2 -11.01 -30.45 -7.73
CA THR A 2 -10.23 -30.46 -6.49
C THR A 2 -9.36 -29.20 -6.41
N THR A 3 -8.91 -28.81 -5.21
CA THR A 3 -8.01 -27.66 -5.02
C THR A 3 -6.72 -27.80 -5.84
N LYS A 4 -6.13 -29.03 -5.88
CA LYS A 4 -4.94 -29.30 -6.72
C LYS A 4 -5.24 -29.18 -8.23
N GLY A 5 -6.46 -29.48 -8.65
CA GLY A 5 -6.90 -29.26 -10.03
C GLY A 5 -7.04 -27.76 -10.37
N ALA A 6 -7.70 -27.00 -9.48
CA ALA A 6 -7.85 -25.55 -9.62
C ALA A 6 -6.49 -24.82 -9.66
N LEU A 7 -5.55 -25.22 -8.81
CA LEU A 7 -4.19 -24.67 -8.79
C LEU A 7 -3.44 -24.89 -10.11
N ARG A 8 -3.65 -26.02 -10.78
CA ARG A 8 -3.05 -26.24 -12.11
C ARG A 8 -3.60 -25.29 -13.18
N GLU A 9 -4.90 -25.03 -13.15
CA GLU A 9 -5.51 -24.06 -14.08
C GLU A 9 -5.04 -22.62 -13.79
N TYR A 10 -5.03 -22.23 -12.54
CA TYR A 10 -4.49 -20.96 -12.10
C TYR A 10 -3.04 -20.75 -12.57
N ARG A 11 -2.17 -21.74 -12.36
CA ARG A 11 -0.79 -21.70 -12.84
C ARG A 11 -0.67 -21.54 -14.37
N ARG A 12 -1.61 -22.11 -15.12
CA ARG A 12 -1.63 -21.98 -16.58
C ARG A 12 -1.99 -20.56 -17.01
N SER A 13 -3.04 -19.96 -16.41
CA SER A 13 -3.46 -18.60 -16.74
C SER A 13 -2.37 -17.58 -16.37
N VAL A 14 -1.76 -17.69 -15.19
CA VAL A 14 -0.70 -16.77 -14.78
C VAL A 14 0.55 -16.89 -15.66
N ARG A 15 1.00 -18.11 -15.96
CA ARG A 15 2.19 -18.34 -16.83
C ARG A 15 2.03 -17.73 -18.22
N ALA A 16 0.82 -17.67 -18.74
CA ALA A 16 0.55 -17.01 -20.03
C ALA A 16 0.88 -15.51 -20.00
N LEU A 17 0.89 -14.89 -18.82
CA LEU A 17 1.13 -13.46 -18.59
C LEU A 17 2.53 -13.14 -18.04
N ASP A 18 3.32 -14.15 -17.69
CA ASP A 18 4.63 -13.98 -17.03
C ASP A 18 5.56 -13.03 -17.80
N ALA A 19 5.71 -13.24 -19.12
CA ALA A 19 6.59 -12.41 -19.96
C ALA A 19 6.09 -10.96 -20.05
N GLN A 20 4.78 -10.76 -20.06
CA GLN A 20 4.20 -9.42 -20.06
C GLN A 20 4.46 -8.71 -18.72
N PHE A 21 4.24 -9.39 -17.59
CA PHE A 21 4.51 -8.79 -16.27
C PHE A 21 5.97 -8.36 -16.14
N ASP A 22 6.92 -9.20 -16.55
CA ASP A 22 8.35 -8.88 -16.48
C ASP A 22 8.72 -7.71 -17.41
N ALA A 23 8.16 -7.66 -18.61
CA ALA A 23 8.39 -6.55 -19.56
C ALA A 23 7.78 -5.22 -19.04
N ASP A 24 6.59 -5.28 -18.47
CA ASP A 24 5.91 -4.10 -17.92
C ASP A 24 6.63 -3.59 -16.64
N ILE A 25 7.11 -4.48 -15.77
CA ILE A 25 7.95 -4.11 -14.61
C ILE A 25 9.22 -3.42 -15.09
N GLU A 26 9.92 -3.98 -16.06
CA GLU A 26 11.13 -3.38 -16.64
C GLU A 26 10.85 -1.98 -17.21
N ARG A 27 9.71 -1.81 -17.85
CA ARG A 27 9.33 -0.55 -18.50
C ARG A 27 8.88 0.52 -17.51
N TYR A 28 8.05 0.17 -16.53
CA TYR A 28 7.38 1.17 -15.69
C TYR A 28 8.05 1.39 -14.33
N ARG A 29 8.81 0.39 -13.84
CA ARG A 29 9.42 0.43 -12.50
C ARG A 29 10.88 0.78 -12.49
N LYS A 30 11.55 0.78 -13.65
CA LYS A 30 12.94 1.19 -13.76
C LYS A 30 13.08 2.48 -14.56
N ALA A 31 14.21 3.14 -14.36
CA ALA A 31 14.63 4.32 -15.12
C ALA A 31 16.12 4.27 -15.43
N ASP A 32 16.50 4.96 -16.50
CA ASP A 32 17.90 5.13 -16.91
C ASP A 32 18.46 6.41 -16.29
N ALA A 33 19.60 6.31 -15.61
CA ALA A 33 20.28 7.44 -15.01
C ALA A 33 21.77 7.49 -15.38
N LEU A 34 22.30 8.71 -15.45
CA LEU A 34 23.68 9.00 -15.87
C LEU A 34 24.50 9.49 -14.68
N ILE A 35 25.69 8.93 -14.49
CA ILE A 35 26.66 9.37 -13.50
C ILE A 35 27.90 9.87 -14.23
N ARG A 36 28.31 11.09 -13.91
CA ARG A 36 29.56 11.70 -14.40
C ARG A 36 30.53 11.88 -13.25
N VAL A 37 31.76 11.46 -13.46
CA VAL A 37 32.84 11.65 -12.49
C VAL A 37 33.91 12.54 -13.13
N GLN A 38 34.26 13.63 -12.41
CA GLN A 38 35.25 14.62 -12.85
C GLN A 38 36.19 15.01 -11.70
N ASP A 39 37.37 15.56 -12.07
CA ASP A 39 38.26 16.18 -11.11
C ASP A 39 37.80 17.61 -10.73
N ARG A 40 38.54 18.29 -9.85
CA ARG A 40 38.24 19.67 -9.40
C ARG A 40 38.36 20.71 -10.51
N GLU A 41 39.09 20.41 -11.56
CA GLU A 41 39.29 21.25 -12.76
C GLU A 41 38.18 20.99 -13.80
N GLY A 42 37.28 19.99 -13.56
CA GLY A 42 36.18 19.61 -14.46
C GLY A 42 36.57 18.62 -15.56
N ASN A 43 37.80 18.03 -15.47
CA ASN A 43 38.21 17.03 -16.45
C ASN A 43 37.54 15.66 -16.15
N PRO A 44 37.10 14.92 -17.19
CA PRO A 44 36.57 13.58 -17.01
C PRO A 44 37.54 12.66 -16.27
N MET A 45 37.02 11.76 -15.44
CA MET A 45 37.78 10.73 -14.74
C MET A 45 37.41 9.33 -15.28
N PRO A 46 38.08 8.83 -16.34
CA PRO A 46 37.89 7.48 -16.82
C PRO A 46 38.36 6.43 -15.81
N GLY A 47 37.70 5.27 -15.80
CA GLY A 47 38.07 4.13 -14.96
C GLY A 47 37.72 4.29 -13.48
N ALA A 48 36.97 5.33 -13.09
CA ALA A 48 36.47 5.46 -11.73
C ALA A 48 35.45 4.33 -11.44
N GLN A 49 35.62 3.68 -10.29
CA GLN A 49 34.72 2.61 -9.84
C GLN A 49 33.50 3.22 -9.14
N VAL A 50 32.34 2.85 -9.60
CA VAL A 50 31.05 3.40 -9.11
C VAL A 50 30.20 2.27 -8.60
N SER A 51 29.86 2.31 -7.31
CA SER A 51 28.96 1.34 -6.67
C SER A 51 27.65 2.02 -6.31
N LEU A 52 26.52 1.43 -6.70
CA LEU A 52 25.18 1.87 -6.30
C LEU A 52 24.52 0.82 -5.44
N SER A 53 23.88 1.26 -4.36
CA SER A 53 23.02 0.42 -3.52
C SER A 53 21.70 1.13 -3.26
N GLN A 54 20.59 0.55 -3.71
CA GLN A 54 19.26 1.13 -3.54
C GLN A 54 18.88 1.20 -2.06
N LYS A 55 18.46 2.36 -1.57
CA LYS A 55 18.03 2.58 -0.18
C LYS A 55 16.52 2.61 -0.04
N THR A 56 15.84 3.31 -0.94
CA THR A 56 14.37 3.44 -0.94
C THR A 56 13.77 2.90 -2.23
N HIS A 57 12.48 2.78 -2.24
CA HIS A 57 11.69 2.42 -3.42
C HIS A 57 10.60 3.47 -3.61
N ASP A 58 10.42 4.01 -4.81
CA ASP A 58 9.31 4.93 -5.11
C ASP A 58 7.96 4.24 -4.95
N PHE A 59 7.91 2.96 -5.29
CA PHE A 59 6.71 2.15 -5.10
C PHE A 59 6.51 1.79 -3.63
N THR A 60 5.25 1.81 -3.19
CA THR A 60 4.90 1.53 -1.79
C THR A 60 4.53 0.07 -1.59
N PHE A 61 5.26 -0.61 -0.72
CA PHE A 61 4.90 -1.92 -0.18
C PHE A 61 4.54 -1.74 1.29
N GLY A 62 3.30 -2.02 1.66
CA GLY A 62 2.82 -1.75 3.01
C GLY A 62 2.13 -2.93 3.68
N CYS A 63 1.83 -2.73 4.95
CA CYS A 63 0.93 -3.59 5.72
C CYS A 63 0.20 -2.77 6.79
N ASN A 64 -0.93 -3.27 7.30
CA ASN A 64 -1.52 -2.66 8.47
C ASN A 64 -0.66 -2.92 9.72
N ALA A 65 -0.51 -1.89 10.54
CA ALA A 65 0.25 -1.92 11.79
C ALA A 65 -0.67 -2.03 13.02
N LEU A 66 -1.85 -2.65 12.88
CA LEU A 66 -2.89 -2.70 13.92
C LEU A 66 -2.47 -3.41 15.21
N GLN A 67 -1.39 -4.20 15.16
CA GLN A 67 -0.86 -4.92 16.32
C GLN A 67 0.37 -4.24 16.93
N LEU A 68 0.81 -3.12 16.37
CA LEU A 68 2.02 -2.40 16.79
C LEU A 68 1.93 -1.98 18.27
N GLY A 69 2.96 -2.30 19.05
CA GLY A 69 3.03 -2.02 20.48
C GLY A 69 2.15 -2.93 21.36
N GLN A 70 1.45 -3.91 20.78
CA GLN A 70 0.53 -4.80 21.51
C GLN A 70 1.01 -6.27 21.61
N MET A 71 2.29 -6.49 21.33
CA MET A 71 2.91 -7.82 21.34
C MET A 71 3.69 -8.14 22.61
N GLY A 72 3.68 -7.24 23.61
CA GLY A 72 4.45 -7.38 24.85
C GLY A 72 5.96 -7.49 24.54
N ALA A 73 6.64 -8.50 25.11
CA ALA A 73 8.08 -8.72 24.90
C ALA A 73 8.47 -8.93 23.43
N ARG A 74 7.51 -9.21 22.53
CA ARG A 74 7.76 -9.42 21.09
C ARG A 74 7.62 -8.15 20.24
N ASN A 75 7.35 -6.98 20.84
CA ASN A 75 7.18 -5.74 20.06
C ASN A 75 8.40 -5.42 19.19
N ALA A 76 9.61 -5.54 19.71
CA ALA A 76 10.83 -5.26 18.96
C ALA A 76 11.00 -6.18 17.74
N ALA A 77 10.75 -7.48 17.91
CA ALA A 77 10.80 -8.45 16.82
C ALA A 77 9.69 -8.20 15.78
N PHE A 78 8.50 -7.79 16.21
CA PHE A 78 7.42 -7.39 15.32
C PHE A 78 7.82 -6.18 14.46
N GLU A 79 8.36 -5.12 15.08
CA GLU A 79 8.82 -3.92 14.38
C GLU A 79 9.95 -4.23 13.38
N GLU A 80 10.89 -5.10 13.76
CA GLU A 80 11.99 -5.50 12.89
C GLU A 80 11.48 -6.29 11.68
N SER A 81 10.65 -7.33 11.89
CA SER A 81 10.08 -8.12 10.80
C SER A 81 9.22 -7.27 9.86
N PHE A 82 8.47 -6.29 10.40
CA PHE A 82 7.69 -5.36 9.62
C PHE A 82 8.58 -4.46 8.75
N ALA A 83 9.56 -3.80 9.35
CA ALA A 83 10.45 -2.85 8.67
C ALA A 83 11.38 -3.52 7.63
N ARG A 84 11.65 -4.82 7.77
CA ARG A 84 12.41 -5.58 6.76
C ARG A 84 11.65 -5.79 5.46
N LEU A 85 10.33 -5.69 5.48
CA LEU A 85 9.49 -6.00 4.32
C LEU A 85 8.77 -4.78 3.77
N PHE A 86 8.35 -3.86 4.63
CA PHE A 86 7.42 -2.79 4.27
C PHE A 86 7.99 -1.39 4.50
N ASN A 87 7.62 -0.47 3.61
CA ASN A 87 7.94 0.95 3.67
C ASN A 87 6.69 1.84 3.92
N LEU A 88 5.53 1.22 4.25
CA LEU A 88 4.32 1.91 4.68
C LEU A 88 3.58 1.12 5.76
N ALA A 89 3.07 1.82 6.77
CA ALA A 89 2.25 1.28 7.85
C ALA A 89 0.86 1.90 7.83
N THR A 90 -0.18 1.10 7.62
CA THR A 90 -1.57 1.58 7.75
C THR A 90 -2.02 1.52 9.20
N THR A 91 -2.61 2.61 9.69
CA THR A 91 -3.22 2.70 11.01
C THR A 91 -4.67 3.18 10.95
N THR A 92 -5.46 2.82 11.96
CA THR A 92 -6.85 3.25 12.03
C THR A 92 -6.96 4.64 12.65
N ILE A 93 -7.64 5.52 11.92
CA ILE A 93 -8.08 6.84 12.38
C ILE A 93 -9.61 6.96 12.34
N CYS A 94 -10.30 5.81 12.31
CA CYS A 94 -11.76 5.75 12.28
C CYS A 94 -12.35 6.65 13.38
N TRP A 95 -13.42 7.37 13.07
CA TRP A 95 -14.01 8.35 13.98
C TRP A 95 -14.30 7.78 15.36
N SER A 96 -14.97 6.59 15.46
CA SER A 96 -15.28 5.94 16.72
C SER A 96 -14.07 5.47 17.53
N VAL A 97 -12.90 5.34 16.90
CA VAL A 97 -11.62 4.97 17.53
C VAL A 97 -10.85 6.20 17.97
N THR A 98 -10.92 7.26 17.16
CA THR A 98 -10.21 8.52 17.41
C THR A 98 -10.94 9.40 18.42
N GLU A 99 -12.26 9.53 18.29
CA GLU A 99 -13.11 10.26 19.24
C GLU A 99 -14.08 9.27 19.92
N THR A 100 -13.58 8.61 20.95
CA THR A 100 -14.29 7.51 21.63
C THR A 100 -15.52 7.98 22.42
N ARG A 101 -15.54 9.23 22.84
CA ARG A 101 -16.66 9.98 23.43
C ARG A 101 -16.61 11.40 22.88
N GLN A 102 -17.73 12.06 22.79
CA GLN A 102 -17.79 13.42 22.28
C GLN A 102 -16.78 14.34 23.01
N GLY A 103 -15.87 14.94 22.23
CA GLY A 103 -14.82 15.81 22.74
C GLY A 103 -13.60 15.11 23.36
N PHE A 104 -13.59 13.77 23.43
CA PHE A 104 -12.45 13.02 23.96
C PHE A 104 -11.71 12.29 22.83
N PHE A 105 -10.57 12.84 22.44
CA PHE A 105 -9.74 12.35 21.34
C PHE A 105 -8.59 11.48 21.86
N ARG A 106 -8.35 10.38 21.15
CA ARG A 106 -7.34 9.39 21.46
C ARG A 106 -6.24 9.41 20.38
N PHE A 107 -5.10 10.04 20.68
CA PHE A 107 -3.93 10.14 19.79
C PHE A 107 -2.69 9.45 20.35
N SER A 108 -2.53 9.42 21.68
CA SER A 108 -1.34 8.95 22.37
C SER A 108 -1.62 7.74 23.27
N GLU A 109 -0.56 7.14 23.79
CA GLU A 109 -0.67 6.04 24.76
C GLU A 109 -1.34 6.46 26.08
N ALA A 110 -1.20 7.71 26.47
CA ALA A 110 -1.83 8.26 27.66
C ALA A 110 -3.36 8.27 27.58
N ASP A 111 -3.92 8.25 26.37
CA ASP A 111 -5.36 8.28 26.12
C ASP A 111 -6.02 6.89 26.21
N GLY A 112 -5.26 5.87 26.55
CA GLY A 112 -5.70 4.48 26.71
C GLY A 112 -5.42 3.58 25.52
N ASP A 113 -5.26 2.28 25.78
CA ASP A 113 -5.02 1.26 24.76
C ASP A 113 -6.32 0.60 24.32
N MET A 114 -6.41 0.27 23.02
CA MET A 114 -7.52 -0.48 22.44
C MET A 114 -6.95 -1.64 21.63
N PRO A 115 -7.49 -2.87 21.78
CA PRO A 115 -7.01 -4.01 21.02
C PRO A 115 -7.05 -3.74 19.50
N ARG A 116 -5.91 -3.98 18.83
CA ARG A 116 -5.76 -3.73 17.39
C ARG A 116 -6.02 -2.28 16.92
N ARG A 117 -5.95 -1.35 17.83
CA ARG A 117 -6.11 0.08 17.54
C ARG A 117 -5.01 0.86 18.24
N PRO A 118 -3.73 0.72 17.79
CA PRO A 118 -2.65 1.54 18.33
C PRO A 118 -3.01 3.02 18.18
N PRO A 119 -2.67 3.87 19.15
CA PRO A 119 -2.83 5.30 18.98
C PRO A 119 -2.05 5.79 17.76
N LEU A 120 -2.58 6.80 17.06
CA LEU A 120 -1.98 7.32 15.82
C LEU A 120 -0.51 7.73 16.02
N GLU A 121 -0.17 8.39 17.12
CA GLU A 121 1.19 8.84 17.41
C GLU A 121 2.19 7.68 17.54
N ARG A 122 1.78 6.52 18.07
CA ARG A 122 2.64 5.32 18.12
C ARG A 122 3.06 4.87 16.72
N VAL A 123 2.14 4.90 15.75
CA VAL A 123 2.43 4.48 14.37
C VAL A 123 3.27 5.53 13.65
N ILE A 124 3.00 6.81 13.86
CA ILE A 124 3.82 7.93 13.36
C ILE A 124 5.25 7.84 13.90
N ASP A 125 5.42 7.60 15.21
CA ASP A 125 6.74 7.44 15.83
C ASP A 125 7.50 6.23 15.32
N PHE A 126 6.81 5.12 15.09
CA PHE A 126 7.38 3.94 14.43
C PHE A 126 7.83 4.26 13.01
N GLY A 127 6.98 4.91 12.23
CA GLY A 127 7.29 5.35 10.86
C GLY A 127 8.54 6.23 10.83
N ARG A 128 8.59 7.27 11.67
CA ARG A 128 9.73 8.19 11.77
C ARG A 128 11.04 7.48 12.16
N ARG A 129 11.00 6.57 13.13
CA ARG A 129 12.19 5.82 13.57
C ARG A 129 12.73 4.85 12.52
N ARG A 130 11.88 4.34 11.65
CA ARG A 130 12.21 3.29 10.68
C ARG A 130 12.24 3.77 9.22
N GLY A 131 11.95 5.04 8.94
CA GLY A 131 11.81 5.55 7.58
C GLY A 131 10.60 4.95 6.85
N ILE A 132 9.52 4.66 7.57
CA ILE A 132 8.29 4.04 7.05
C ILE A 132 7.20 5.10 6.96
N ARG A 133 6.56 5.22 5.80
CA ARG A 133 5.40 6.10 5.58
C ARG A 133 4.19 5.65 6.38
N VAL A 134 3.26 6.55 6.63
CA VAL A 134 2.04 6.27 7.40
C VAL A 134 0.81 6.52 6.54
N LYS A 135 -0.13 5.58 6.55
CA LYS A 135 -1.47 5.74 5.99
C LYS A 135 -2.50 5.74 7.11
N GLY A 136 -3.34 6.77 7.14
CA GLY A 136 -4.49 6.89 8.03
C GLY A 136 -5.76 6.38 7.37
N GLN A 137 -6.46 5.42 7.99
CA GLN A 137 -7.66 4.77 7.43
C GLN A 137 -8.78 4.65 8.46
N PRO A 138 -10.01 5.00 8.07
CA PRO A 138 -10.44 6.08 7.20
C PRO A 138 -10.89 7.32 7.98
N LEU A 139 -11.04 8.47 7.30
CA LEU A 139 -11.71 9.64 7.88
C LEU A 139 -13.22 9.42 7.97
N MET A 140 -13.82 8.84 6.93
CA MET A 140 -15.25 8.48 6.89
C MET A 140 -15.43 7.01 6.49
N ALA A 141 -16.14 6.26 7.32
CA ALA A 141 -16.82 5.01 6.98
C ALA A 141 -18.07 4.89 7.85
N ASP A 142 -19.20 4.52 7.25
CA ASP A 142 -20.49 4.42 7.94
C ASP A 142 -20.45 3.47 9.15
N SER A 143 -19.70 2.37 9.05
CA SER A 143 -19.52 1.38 10.11
C SER A 143 -18.68 1.85 11.30
N TRP A 144 -17.97 2.98 11.15
CA TRP A 144 -17.08 3.54 12.17
C TRP A 144 -17.55 4.90 12.69
N VAL A 145 -18.80 5.28 12.43
CA VAL A 145 -19.46 6.42 13.08
C VAL A 145 -19.74 6.04 14.54
N PRO A 146 -19.35 6.88 15.52
CA PRO A 146 -19.54 6.56 16.93
C PRO A 146 -21.03 6.44 17.33
N ASP A 147 -21.34 5.60 18.30
CA ASP A 147 -22.70 5.43 18.80
C ASP A 147 -23.30 6.72 19.42
N TRP A 148 -22.45 7.61 19.95
CA TRP A 148 -22.85 8.89 20.50
C TRP A 148 -23.15 9.96 19.43
N ALA A 149 -22.76 9.73 18.16
CA ALA A 149 -22.97 10.69 17.09
C ALA A 149 -24.47 10.84 16.77
N SER A 150 -24.85 12.04 16.32
CA SER A 150 -26.23 12.38 16.02
C SER A 150 -26.82 11.54 14.89
N ARG A 151 -28.14 11.33 14.93
CA ARG A 151 -28.90 10.76 13.82
C ARG A 151 -29.47 11.84 12.89
N ASP A 152 -29.40 13.10 13.26
CA ASP A 152 -29.69 14.23 12.40
C ASP A 152 -28.51 14.50 11.46
N ALA A 153 -28.79 14.60 10.14
CA ALA A 153 -27.75 14.67 9.12
C ALA A 153 -26.85 15.92 9.24
N ASP A 154 -27.42 17.07 9.57
CA ASP A 154 -26.65 18.31 9.63
C ASP A 154 -25.78 18.36 10.89
N THR A 155 -26.33 17.89 12.03
CA THR A 155 -25.57 17.73 13.26
C THR A 155 -24.44 16.71 13.10
N LEU A 156 -24.71 15.58 12.42
CA LEU A 156 -23.70 14.56 12.14
C LEU A 156 -22.56 15.11 11.28
N ARG A 157 -22.90 15.92 10.24
CA ARG A 157 -21.90 16.59 9.41
C ARG A 157 -21.03 17.54 10.24
N ALA A 158 -21.63 18.35 11.10
CA ALA A 158 -20.88 19.27 11.96
C ALA A 158 -19.95 18.53 12.93
N GLN A 159 -20.42 17.44 13.52
CA GLN A 159 -19.63 16.59 14.42
C GLN A 159 -18.45 15.95 13.69
N TRP A 160 -18.67 15.39 12.48
CA TRP A 160 -17.60 14.79 11.68
C TRP A 160 -16.57 15.84 11.25
N VAL A 161 -17.00 17.01 10.78
CA VAL A 161 -16.10 18.12 10.43
C VAL A 161 -15.22 18.49 11.62
N HIS A 162 -15.80 18.63 12.83
CA HIS A 162 -15.01 18.90 14.02
C HIS A 162 -13.95 17.82 14.29
N CYS A 163 -14.31 16.54 14.19
CA CYS A 163 -13.36 15.44 14.35
C CYS A 163 -12.22 15.54 13.33
N VAL A 164 -12.53 15.73 12.06
CA VAL A 164 -11.52 15.84 10.99
C VAL A 164 -10.61 17.05 11.18
N GLU A 165 -11.15 18.20 11.62
CA GLU A 165 -10.35 19.40 11.95
C GLU A 165 -9.35 19.14 13.08
N VAL A 166 -9.74 18.35 14.11
CA VAL A 166 -8.84 17.97 15.20
C VAL A 166 -7.76 17.01 14.69
N VAL A 167 -8.12 16.01 13.90
CA VAL A 167 -7.18 15.05 13.28
C VAL A 167 -6.18 15.79 12.38
N ALA A 168 -6.67 16.64 11.47
CA ALA A 168 -5.81 17.37 10.53
C ALA A 168 -4.83 18.28 11.27
N ARG A 169 -5.30 19.05 12.27
CA ARG A 169 -4.44 19.94 13.07
C ARG A 169 -3.32 19.18 13.78
N ARG A 170 -3.60 17.92 14.19
CA ARG A 170 -2.65 17.10 14.96
C ARG A 170 -1.63 16.40 14.07
N SER A 171 -2.02 15.95 12.88
CA SER A 171 -1.26 14.93 12.17
C SER A 171 -1.18 15.09 10.64
N ALA A 172 -1.76 16.14 10.03
CA ALA A 172 -1.80 16.28 8.58
C ALA A 172 -0.42 16.22 7.90
N SER A 173 0.61 16.78 8.53
CA SER A 173 2.00 16.79 8.01
C SER A 173 2.81 15.53 8.34
N GLN A 174 2.22 14.55 9.01
CA GLN A 174 2.91 13.34 9.51
C GLN A 174 2.32 12.05 8.95
N VAL A 175 1.26 12.16 8.16
CA VAL A 175 0.57 11.04 7.52
C VAL A 175 0.61 11.25 6.01
N ASP A 176 1.09 10.26 5.29
CA ASP A 176 1.39 10.35 3.86
C ASP A 176 0.19 10.05 2.96
N VAL A 177 -0.77 9.27 3.46
CA VAL A 177 -2.00 8.88 2.73
C VAL A 177 -3.19 8.91 3.67
N TRP A 178 -4.31 9.47 3.22
CA TRP A 178 -5.56 9.54 3.94
C TRP A 178 -6.68 8.85 3.15
N ASP A 179 -7.25 7.78 3.67
CA ASP A 179 -8.53 7.28 3.15
C ASP A 179 -9.63 8.27 3.56
N VAL A 180 -10.01 9.14 2.63
CA VAL A 180 -11.07 10.14 2.89
C VAL A 180 -12.40 9.44 3.13
N VAL A 181 -12.73 8.47 2.28
CA VAL A 181 -13.91 7.61 2.44
C VAL A 181 -13.55 6.17 2.16
N ASN A 182 -14.02 5.28 3.03
CA ASN A 182 -13.86 3.84 2.89
C ASN A 182 -15.20 3.13 2.76
N GLU A 183 -15.33 2.22 1.78
CA GLU A 183 -16.45 1.31 1.57
C GLU A 183 -17.83 1.99 1.43
N ALA A 184 -17.86 3.11 0.70
CA ALA A 184 -19.11 3.83 0.45
C ALA A 184 -20.15 2.99 -0.29
N MET A 185 -19.71 2.16 -1.23
CA MET A 185 -20.63 1.42 -2.10
C MET A 185 -21.40 0.29 -1.39
N ILE A 186 -20.87 -0.22 -0.28
CA ILE A 186 -21.58 -1.21 0.54
C ILE A 186 -22.50 -0.57 1.59
N CYS A 187 -22.33 0.72 1.88
CA CYS A 187 -23.08 1.45 2.88
C CYS A 187 -24.62 1.31 2.70
N PRO A 188 -25.21 1.45 1.51
CA PRO A 188 -26.66 1.29 1.34
C PRO A 188 -27.20 -0.07 1.79
N LYS A 189 -26.40 -1.11 1.68
CA LYS A 189 -26.75 -2.47 2.13
C LYS A 189 -26.44 -2.67 3.61
N ARG A 190 -25.34 -2.13 4.11
CA ARG A 190 -24.85 -2.30 5.48
C ARG A 190 -25.59 -1.40 6.47
N ARG A 191 -25.83 -0.17 6.08
CA ARG A 191 -26.46 0.89 6.90
C ARG A 191 -27.46 1.70 6.08
N PRO A 192 -28.63 1.11 5.70
CA PRO A 192 -29.63 1.81 4.89
C PRO A 192 -30.24 3.03 5.60
N ASP A 193 -30.10 3.09 6.92
CA ASP A 193 -30.51 4.21 7.80
C ASP A 193 -29.41 5.26 8.02
N PHE A 194 -28.28 5.17 7.33
CA PHE A 194 -27.17 6.10 7.51
C PHE A 194 -27.59 7.52 7.12
N PRO A 195 -27.52 8.51 8.05
CA PRO A 195 -28.14 9.83 7.84
C PRO A 195 -27.61 10.59 6.63
N LEU A 196 -26.37 10.31 6.20
CA LEU A 196 -25.75 10.98 5.05
C LEU A 196 -25.99 10.26 3.72
N LEU A 197 -26.69 9.12 3.73
CA LEU A 197 -27.02 8.33 2.55
C LEU A 197 -28.29 8.90 1.85
N ALA A 198 -28.26 10.16 1.41
CA ALA A 198 -29.44 10.80 0.80
C ALA A 198 -29.55 10.51 -0.69
N GLU A 199 -28.47 10.63 -1.47
CA GLU A 199 -28.45 10.47 -2.91
C GLU A 199 -27.17 9.73 -3.34
N ALA A 200 -27.29 8.63 -4.05
CA ALA A 200 -26.24 7.94 -4.81
C ALA A 200 -24.79 8.30 -4.43
N TYR A 201 -24.41 8.11 -3.16
CA TYR A 201 -23.06 8.41 -2.64
C TYR A 201 -22.67 9.90 -2.60
N SER A 202 -23.63 10.83 -2.58
CA SER A 202 -23.36 12.29 -2.53
C SER A 202 -22.53 12.71 -1.29
N TYR A 203 -22.62 11.96 -0.19
CA TYR A 203 -21.80 12.23 0.99
C TYR A 203 -20.29 12.01 0.73
N VAL A 204 -19.93 11.18 -0.28
CA VAL A 204 -18.53 10.98 -0.68
C VAL A 204 -17.97 12.29 -1.23
N ASP A 205 -18.70 12.95 -2.14
CA ASP A 205 -18.31 14.24 -2.70
C ASP A 205 -18.11 15.27 -1.59
N TRP A 206 -19.10 15.34 -0.67
CA TRP A 206 -19.03 16.23 0.48
C TRP A 206 -17.82 15.95 1.40
N CYS A 207 -17.48 14.69 1.66
CA CYS A 207 -16.29 14.35 2.45
C CYS A 207 -15.00 14.86 1.80
N PHE A 208 -14.85 14.69 0.48
CA PHE A 208 -13.71 15.22 -0.27
C PHE A 208 -13.66 16.76 -0.29
N GLU A 209 -14.81 17.43 -0.44
CA GLU A 209 -14.91 18.88 -0.32
C GLU A 209 -14.45 19.39 1.05
N GLN A 210 -14.89 18.72 2.14
CA GLN A 210 -14.47 19.09 3.48
C GLN A 210 -13.00 18.78 3.74
N ALA A 211 -12.49 17.65 3.29
CA ALA A 211 -11.07 17.32 3.41
C ALA A 211 -10.20 18.38 2.71
N ALA A 212 -10.54 18.78 1.48
CA ALA A 212 -9.86 19.86 0.75
C ALA A 212 -9.88 21.20 1.48
N ARG A 213 -10.97 21.48 2.21
CA ARG A 213 -11.11 22.74 2.98
C ARG A 213 -10.31 22.72 4.28
N ILE A 214 -10.23 21.57 4.94
CA ILE A 214 -9.70 21.42 6.31
C ILE A 214 -8.20 21.19 6.32
N PHE A 215 -7.71 20.34 5.43
CA PHE A 215 -6.30 19.99 5.41
C PHE A 215 -5.43 21.11 4.81
N PRO A 216 -4.17 21.30 5.28
CA PRO A 216 -3.23 22.21 4.66
C PRO A 216 -2.88 21.74 3.24
N LYS A 217 -2.31 22.63 2.41
CA LYS A 217 -1.91 22.28 1.03
C LYS A 217 -0.86 21.18 0.94
N GLU A 218 -0.02 21.08 1.95
CA GLU A 218 1.04 20.09 2.10
C GLU A 218 0.54 18.83 2.86
N HIS A 219 -0.72 18.45 2.64
CA HIS A 219 -1.27 17.21 3.17
C HIS A 219 -0.72 15.98 2.42
N GLY A 220 -0.87 14.80 3.01
CA GLY A 220 -0.67 13.54 2.29
C GLY A 220 -1.72 13.29 1.20
N VAL A 221 -1.56 12.22 0.45
CA VAL A 221 -2.45 11.81 -0.66
C VAL A 221 -3.86 11.52 -0.16
N PHE A 222 -4.88 12.06 -0.79
CA PHE A 222 -6.29 11.72 -0.54
C PHE A 222 -6.74 10.56 -1.40
N GLU A 223 -7.17 9.49 -0.75
CA GLU A 223 -7.58 8.24 -1.39
C GLU A 223 -9.07 7.96 -1.16
N LEU A 224 -9.75 7.49 -2.21
CA LEU A 224 -11.04 6.82 -2.12
C LEU A 224 -10.78 5.31 -2.09
N ASN A 225 -11.24 4.60 -1.05
CA ASN A 225 -10.99 3.17 -0.88
C ASN A 225 -12.27 2.35 -0.89
N GLU A 226 -12.28 1.23 -1.64
CA GLU A 226 -13.45 0.37 -1.78
C GLU A 226 -13.13 -1.11 -1.62
N GLY A 227 -14.17 -1.86 -1.21
CA GLY A 227 -14.09 -3.29 -0.92
C GLY A 227 -13.72 -4.15 -2.12
N ALA A 228 -13.31 -5.39 -1.86
CA ALA A 228 -12.79 -6.32 -2.87
C ALA A 228 -13.73 -6.57 -4.06
N PHE A 229 -15.04 -6.37 -3.89
CA PHE A 229 -16.05 -6.58 -4.92
C PHE A 229 -15.96 -5.60 -6.11
N VAL A 230 -15.17 -4.51 -6.01
CA VAL A 230 -14.97 -3.56 -7.11
C VAL A 230 -13.86 -3.95 -8.08
N ASN A 231 -13.16 -5.06 -7.85
CA ASN A 231 -12.10 -5.51 -8.74
C ASN A 231 -12.62 -6.11 -10.07
N TRP A 232 -13.93 -6.26 -10.25
CA TRP A 232 -14.54 -6.82 -11.47
C TRP A 232 -16.04 -6.49 -11.61
N GLY A 233 -16.59 -6.68 -12.81
CA GLY A 233 -18.01 -6.66 -13.10
C GLY A 233 -18.68 -5.29 -12.99
N GLU A 234 -19.97 -5.26 -12.71
CA GLU A 234 -20.77 -4.01 -12.62
C GLU A 234 -20.38 -3.14 -11.42
N SER A 235 -19.88 -3.74 -10.35
CA SER A 235 -19.37 -2.97 -9.19
C SER A 235 -18.15 -2.15 -9.57
N ALA A 236 -17.23 -2.72 -10.36
CA ALA A 236 -16.09 -1.99 -10.89
C ALA A 236 -16.51 -0.76 -11.70
N LYS A 237 -17.46 -0.92 -12.61
CA LYS A 237 -17.99 0.19 -13.43
C LYS A 237 -18.70 1.27 -12.58
N THR A 238 -19.37 0.86 -11.52
CA THR A 238 -20.02 1.82 -10.60
C THR A 238 -18.97 2.59 -9.81
N TYR A 239 -17.91 1.93 -9.38
CA TYR A 239 -16.78 2.55 -8.71
C TYR A 239 -16.03 3.51 -9.63
N GLU A 240 -15.77 3.13 -10.88
CA GLU A 240 -15.19 3.97 -11.90
C GLU A 240 -16.00 5.26 -12.12
N ARG A 241 -17.36 5.13 -12.23
CA ARG A 241 -18.26 6.30 -12.35
C ARG A 241 -18.20 7.20 -11.10
N LEU A 242 -18.08 6.62 -9.90
CA LEU A 242 -17.92 7.38 -8.67
C LEU A 242 -16.60 8.17 -8.66
N ALA A 243 -15.50 7.52 -9.01
CA ALA A 243 -14.18 8.15 -9.12
C ALA A 243 -14.18 9.26 -10.20
N GLN A 244 -14.71 8.98 -11.40
CA GLN A 244 -14.83 9.97 -12.47
C GLN A 244 -15.67 11.19 -12.03
N ARG A 245 -16.75 10.99 -11.30
CA ARG A 245 -17.60 12.08 -10.79
C ARG A 245 -16.83 13.03 -9.86
N LEU A 246 -15.97 12.48 -8.98
CA LEU A 246 -15.12 13.30 -8.10
C LEU A 246 -14.15 14.15 -8.93
N LEU A 247 -13.53 13.56 -9.94
CA LEU A 247 -12.62 14.25 -10.86
C LEU A 247 -13.33 15.33 -11.68
N ASP A 248 -14.51 15.04 -12.23
CA ASP A 248 -15.32 15.99 -13.00
C ASP A 248 -15.74 17.21 -12.17
N LYS A 249 -15.88 17.05 -10.86
CA LYS A 249 -16.14 18.12 -9.90
C LYS A 249 -14.88 18.87 -9.47
N GLY A 250 -13.69 18.44 -9.92
CA GLY A 250 -12.41 19.03 -9.51
C GLY A 250 -12.06 18.78 -8.04
N LEU A 251 -12.61 17.71 -7.45
CA LEU A 251 -12.29 17.33 -6.08
C LEU A 251 -10.93 16.60 -6.02
N PRO A 252 -10.20 16.70 -4.91
CA PRO A 252 -8.83 16.18 -4.81
C PRO A 252 -8.82 14.65 -4.61
N LEU A 253 -9.25 13.91 -5.62
CA LEU A 253 -9.05 12.46 -5.70
C LEU A 253 -7.64 12.22 -6.23
N GLU A 254 -6.72 11.83 -5.35
CA GLU A 254 -5.29 11.71 -5.66
C GLU A 254 -4.82 10.24 -5.70
N SER A 255 -5.64 9.32 -5.18
CA SER A 255 -5.44 7.87 -5.27
C SER A 255 -6.79 7.14 -5.26
N ILE A 256 -6.85 6.00 -5.99
CA ILE A 256 -8.02 5.12 -6.04
C ILE A 256 -7.62 3.76 -5.47
N GLY A 257 -8.21 3.40 -4.33
CA GLY A 257 -7.90 2.22 -3.56
C GLY A 257 -8.82 1.04 -3.87
N PHE A 258 -8.23 -0.13 -3.96
CA PHE A 258 -8.91 -1.42 -4.15
C PHE A 258 -8.51 -2.37 -3.04
N GLN A 259 -9.46 -2.82 -2.22
CA GLN A 259 -9.21 -3.95 -1.33
C GLN A 259 -9.18 -5.25 -2.12
N PHE A 260 -8.42 -6.23 -1.62
CA PHE A 260 -8.35 -7.57 -2.20
C PHE A 260 -8.42 -8.64 -1.10
N HIS A 261 -9.57 -8.72 -0.46
CA HIS A 261 -9.81 -9.66 0.63
C HIS A 261 -10.35 -11.00 0.15
N GLN A 262 -9.79 -12.08 0.67
CA GLN A 262 -10.30 -13.44 0.62
C GLN A 262 -10.26 -13.99 2.05
N PHE A 263 -11.33 -13.78 2.81
CA PHE A 263 -11.38 -14.14 4.24
C PHE A 263 -11.72 -15.60 4.51
N SER A 264 -11.92 -16.40 3.47
CA SER A 264 -12.22 -17.82 3.61
C SER A 264 -11.45 -18.69 2.60
N GLY A 265 -11.22 -19.95 2.96
CA GLY A 265 -10.65 -20.92 2.01
C GLY A 265 -11.54 -21.19 0.81
N ALA A 266 -12.86 -20.98 0.93
CA ALA A 266 -13.79 -21.09 -0.19
C ALA A 266 -13.58 -19.98 -1.22
N GLU A 267 -13.38 -18.73 -0.78
CA GLU A 267 -13.04 -17.60 -1.65
C GLU A 267 -11.69 -17.80 -2.35
N GLY A 268 -10.67 -18.26 -1.60
CA GLY A 268 -9.38 -18.61 -2.19
C GLY A 268 -9.48 -19.71 -3.24
N LEU A 269 -10.30 -20.74 -2.99
CA LEU A 269 -10.54 -21.79 -3.97
C LEU A 269 -11.31 -21.27 -5.20
N ALA A 270 -12.28 -20.38 -5.02
CA ALA A 270 -13.02 -19.73 -6.10
C ALA A 270 -12.09 -18.86 -6.97
N HIS A 271 -11.14 -18.13 -6.34
CA HIS A 271 -10.09 -17.42 -7.07
C HIS A 271 -9.23 -18.36 -7.93
N LEU A 272 -8.74 -19.46 -7.35
CA LEU A 272 -7.94 -20.46 -8.10
C LEU A 272 -8.72 -21.08 -9.28
N ARG A 273 -10.05 -21.10 -9.23
CA ARG A 273 -10.92 -21.58 -10.31
C ARG A 273 -11.28 -20.51 -11.35
N GLY A 274 -10.89 -19.27 -11.12
CA GLY A 274 -11.35 -18.14 -11.94
C GLY A 274 -12.84 -17.82 -11.78
N GLU A 275 -13.48 -18.32 -10.73
CA GLU A 275 -14.90 -18.07 -10.42
C GLU A 275 -15.09 -16.75 -9.65
N HIS A 276 -14.05 -16.30 -8.98
CA HIS A 276 -14.00 -15.09 -8.19
C HIS A 276 -12.68 -14.36 -8.44
N THR A 277 -12.70 -13.10 -8.82
CA THR A 277 -11.51 -12.32 -9.18
C THR A 277 -10.62 -13.00 -10.26
N PRO A 278 -11.17 -13.36 -11.43
CA PRO A 278 -10.31 -13.91 -12.49
C PRO A 278 -9.29 -12.87 -12.96
N VAL A 279 -8.06 -13.31 -13.20
CA VAL A 279 -6.90 -12.43 -13.48
C VAL A 279 -7.16 -11.50 -14.67
N GLU A 280 -7.81 -11.99 -15.71
CA GLU A 280 -8.14 -11.22 -16.91
C GLU A 280 -9.10 -10.07 -16.60
N GLN A 281 -10.14 -10.31 -15.78
CA GLN A 281 -11.10 -9.27 -15.39
C GLN A 281 -10.48 -8.23 -14.45
N ILE A 282 -9.58 -8.64 -13.58
CA ILE A 282 -8.80 -7.72 -12.74
C ILE A 282 -7.97 -6.78 -13.63
N LEU A 283 -7.27 -7.33 -14.62
CA LEU A 283 -6.48 -6.54 -15.57
C LEU A 283 -7.34 -5.58 -16.39
N GLU A 284 -8.50 -6.01 -16.90
CA GLU A 284 -9.46 -5.17 -17.61
C GLU A 284 -9.96 -4.02 -16.72
N THR A 285 -10.27 -4.30 -15.46
CA THR A 285 -10.71 -3.29 -14.49
C THR A 285 -9.63 -2.24 -14.30
N TYR A 286 -8.40 -2.64 -13.97
CA TYR A 286 -7.32 -1.66 -13.73
C TYR A 286 -7.00 -0.88 -15.00
N HIS A 287 -7.03 -1.49 -16.19
CA HIS A 287 -6.86 -0.79 -17.45
C HIS A 287 -7.94 0.28 -17.70
N SER A 288 -9.17 0.05 -17.25
CA SER A 288 -10.23 1.07 -17.29
C SER A 288 -9.90 2.25 -16.37
N PHE A 289 -9.54 1.97 -15.13
CA PHE A 289 -9.18 3.01 -14.15
C PHE A 289 -7.89 3.77 -14.48
N GLU A 290 -6.92 3.15 -15.16
CA GLU A 290 -5.71 3.82 -15.64
C GLU A 290 -6.01 5.03 -16.52
N LYS A 291 -7.15 5.02 -17.24
CA LYS A 291 -7.60 6.12 -18.10
C LYS A 291 -8.04 7.36 -17.33
N LEU A 292 -8.34 7.21 -16.04
CA LEU A 292 -8.66 8.34 -15.17
C LEU A 292 -7.44 9.21 -14.85
N GLY A 293 -6.22 8.72 -15.10
CA GLY A 293 -4.97 9.45 -14.87
C GLY A 293 -4.59 9.60 -13.40
N VAL A 294 -5.29 8.91 -12.49
CA VAL A 294 -5.04 8.93 -11.04
C VAL A 294 -4.28 7.66 -10.65
N PRO A 295 -3.30 7.73 -9.73
CA PRO A 295 -2.64 6.56 -9.17
C PRO A 295 -3.64 5.56 -8.57
N LEU A 296 -3.36 4.27 -8.75
CA LEU A 296 -4.10 3.16 -8.17
C LEU A 296 -3.34 2.56 -6.98
N SER A 297 -4.07 2.02 -6.02
CA SER A 297 -3.53 1.39 -4.83
C SER A 297 -4.26 0.08 -4.53
N ILE A 298 -3.53 -0.99 -4.24
CA ILE A 298 -4.12 -2.17 -3.61
C ILE A 298 -3.97 -2.00 -2.10
N THR A 299 -5.05 -1.66 -1.44
CA THR A 299 -5.04 -1.12 -0.09
C THR A 299 -5.09 -2.16 1.02
N GLU A 300 -5.63 -3.35 0.73
CA GLU A 300 -5.88 -4.35 1.76
C GLU A 300 -5.86 -5.75 1.14
N VAL A 301 -4.71 -6.43 1.19
CA VAL A 301 -4.57 -7.78 0.65
C VAL A 301 -4.72 -8.84 1.73
N THR A 302 -5.69 -9.73 1.60
CA THR A 302 -5.80 -10.95 2.42
C THR A 302 -5.89 -12.17 1.53
N LEU A 303 -4.95 -13.09 1.67
CA LEU A 303 -4.88 -14.35 0.90
C LEU A 303 -4.92 -15.53 1.88
N PRO A 304 -5.86 -16.48 1.72
CA PRO A 304 -5.98 -17.60 2.65
C PRO A 304 -4.84 -18.60 2.50
N SER A 305 -4.34 -19.09 3.65
CA SER A 305 -3.52 -20.30 3.68
C SER A 305 -4.32 -21.55 4.07
N ARG A 306 -5.51 -21.38 4.63
CA ARG A 306 -6.42 -22.50 4.93
C ARG A 306 -7.32 -22.77 3.72
N LEU A 307 -6.93 -23.72 2.87
CA LEU A 307 -7.67 -24.08 1.67
C LEU A 307 -8.29 -25.49 1.80
N PRO A 308 -9.52 -25.72 1.31
CA PRO A 308 -10.17 -27.03 1.37
C PRO A 308 -9.32 -28.12 0.70
N GLY A 309 -9.13 -29.25 1.41
CA GLY A 309 -8.44 -30.43 0.88
C GLY A 309 -6.92 -30.33 0.78
N LEU A 310 -6.31 -29.33 1.44
CA LEU A 310 -4.86 -29.19 1.60
C LEU A 310 -4.46 -29.32 3.08
N SER A 311 -3.23 -29.79 3.35
CA SER A 311 -2.63 -29.66 4.66
C SER A 311 -2.30 -28.20 4.97
N PRO A 312 -2.07 -27.81 6.24
CA PRO A 312 -1.64 -26.45 6.58
C PRO A 312 -0.40 -25.99 5.80
N GLU A 313 0.59 -26.87 5.65
CA GLU A 313 1.84 -26.59 4.94
C GLU A 313 1.60 -26.39 3.43
N GLU A 314 0.84 -27.32 2.80
CA GLU A 314 0.44 -27.18 1.39
C GLU A 314 -0.33 -25.86 1.17
N GLY A 315 -1.19 -25.46 2.13
CA GLY A 315 -1.94 -24.22 2.06
C GLY A 315 -1.06 -22.96 2.18
N GLU A 316 -0.05 -22.96 3.06
CA GLU A 316 0.92 -21.88 3.17
C GLU A 316 1.75 -21.73 1.88
N GLU A 317 2.13 -22.83 1.22
CA GLU A 317 2.83 -22.80 -0.08
C GLU A 317 1.94 -22.21 -1.19
N VAL A 318 0.65 -22.57 -1.22
CA VAL A 318 -0.29 -22.00 -2.18
C VAL A 318 -0.50 -20.50 -1.91
N GLN A 319 -0.63 -20.06 -0.66
CA GLN A 319 -0.69 -18.65 -0.29
C GLN A 319 0.54 -17.89 -0.83
N ALA A 320 1.73 -18.45 -0.65
CA ALA A 320 2.97 -17.85 -1.13
C ALA A 320 3.00 -17.71 -2.66
N GLU A 321 2.57 -18.74 -3.38
CA GLU A 321 2.50 -18.72 -4.85
C GLU A 321 1.47 -17.67 -5.35
N VAL A 322 0.31 -17.60 -4.74
CA VAL A 322 -0.72 -16.61 -5.10
C VAL A 322 -0.23 -15.20 -4.79
N ALA A 323 0.39 -14.98 -3.63
CA ALA A 323 0.99 -13.70 -3.26
C ALA A 323 2.07 -13.27 -4.27
N TRP A 324 2.98 -14.17 -4.64
CA TRP A 324 4.02 -13.92 -5.64
C TRP A 324 3.43 -13.45 -6.97
N ASN A 325 2.41 -14.14 -7.47
CA ASN A 325 1.83 -13.84 -8.77
C ASN A 325 1.01 -12.55 -8.77
N LEU A 326 0.19 -12.32 -7.73
CA LEU A 326 -0.61 -11.09 -7.61
C LEU A 326 0.27 -9.85 -7.42
N TYR A 327 1.33 -9.93 -6.62
CA TYR A 327 2.27 -8.81 -6.45
C TYR A 327 2.96 -8.48 -7.78
N ARG A 328 3.35 -9.47 -8.59
CA ARG A 328 3.90 -9.24 -9.93
C ARG A 328 2.88 -8.59 -10.86
N LEU A 329 1.63 -9.07 -10.86
CA LEU A 329 0.54 -8.46 -11.61
C LEU A 329 0.36 -6.99 -11.24
N TRP A 330 0.19 -6.67 -9.96
CA TRP A 330 -0.03 -5.29 -9.51
C TRP A 330 1.20 -4.40 -9.74
N PHE A 331 2.38 -4.90 -9.45
CA PHE A 331 3.63 -4.17 -9.67
C PHE A 331 3.93 -3.91 -11.14
N SER A 332 3.38 -4.70 -12.06
CA SER A 332 3.51 -4.48 -13.50
C SER A 332 2.61 -3.37 -14.04
N ARG A 333 1.57 -2.94 -13.31
CA ARG A 333 0.62 -1.93 -13.83
C ARG A 333 1.19 -0.52 -13.78
N PRO A 334 1.09 0.28 -14.88
CA PRO A 334 1.76 1.59 -14.97
C PRO A 334 1.36 2.56 -13.86
N ASN A 335 0.07 2.65 -13.56
CA ASN A 335 -0.48 3.61 -12.59
C ASN A 335 -0.57 3.07 -11.15
N MET A 336 -0.22 1.79 -10.91
CA MET A 336 -0.21 1.25 -9.55
C MET A 336 0.92 1.89 -8.74
N SER A 337 0.61 2.44 -7.59
CA SER A 337 1.55 3.15 -6.69
C SER A 337 1.85 2.39 -5.41
N SER A 338 0.95 1.51 -4.98
CA SER A 338 1.11 0.78 -3.73
C SER A 338 0.43 -0.58 -3.71
N ILE A 339 0.96 -1.49 -2.89
CA ILE A 339 0.35 -2.77 -2.52
C ILE A 339 0.48 -2.92 -1.01
N ILE A 340 -0.64 -3.03 -0.29
CA ILE A 340 -0.67 -3.05 1.17
C ILE A 340 -1.30 -4.36 1.63
N TYR A 341 -0.55 -5.17 2.37
CA TYR A 341 -1.04 -6.41 2.94
C TYR A 341 -1.94 -6.15 4.16
N TRP A 342 -2.93 -7.02 4.40
CA TRP A 342 -3.84 -6.88 5.54
C TRP A 342 -3.65 -8.00 6.55
N ASN A 343 -3.34 -7.59 7.79
CA ASN A 343 -2.98 -8.45 8.90
C ASN A 343 -1.59 -9.09 8.79
N PHE A 344 -0.66 -8.57 9.60
CA PHE A 344 0.73 -8.99 9.55
C PHE A 344 0.97 -10.32 10.28
N MET A 345 0.32 -10.55 11.44
CA MET A 345 0.51 -11.74 12.27
C MET A 345 -0.81 -12.41 12.63
N ASP A 346 -0.85 -13.75 12.55
CA ASP A 346 -2.00 -14.56 12.97
C ASP A 346 -2.30 -14.43 14.49
N GLY A 347 -3.53 -14.72 14.89
CA GLY A 347 -3.96 -14.85 16.29
C GLY A 347 -4.57 -13.60 16.92
N LYS A 348 -4.56 -12.45 16.24
CA LYS A 348 -5.23 -11.22 16.68
C LYS A 348 -5.95 -10.60 15.48
N HIS A 349 -7.17 -11.04 15.24
CA HIS A 349 -7.99 -10.63 14.10
C HIS A 349 -9.28 -9.94 14.54
N TRP A 350 -9.94 -9.28 13.62
CA TRP A 350 -11.29 -8.78 13.79
C TRP A 350 -12.28 -9.77 13.16
N GLY A 351 -13.33 -10.15 13.90
CA GLY A 351 -14.36 -11.05 13.39
C GLY A 351 -13.78 -12.33 12.77
N ASN A 352 -14.17 -12.64 11.54
CA ASN A 352 -13.76 -13.83 10.80
C ASN A 352 -12.46 -13.70 10.01
N GLU A 353 -11.78 -12.55 10.06
CA GLU A 353 -10.51 -12.35 9.33
C GLU A 353 -9.44 -13.42 9.64
N GLY A 354 -9.50 -14.02 10.82
CA GLY A 354 -8.56 -15.07 11.26
C GLY A 354 -8.83 -16.46 10.72
N ASP A 355 -10.02 -16.72 10.20
CA ASP A 355 -10.45 -18.07 9.80
C ASP A 355 -9.64 -18.60 8.61
N CYS A 356 -9.22 -17.71 7.73
CA CYS A 356 -8.42 -18.04 6.55
C CYS A 356 -6.92 -18.22 6.84
N ARG A 357 -6.41 -17.84 8.04
CA ARG A 357 -4.97 -17.77 8.36
C ARG A 357 -4.18 -17.00 7.31
N GLY A 358 -4.70 -15.81 6.95
CA GLY A 358 -4.20 -15.02 5.84
C GLY A 358 -2.92 -14.21 6.12
N CYS A 359 -2.42 -14.16 7.37
CA CYS A 359 -1.29 -13.32 7.75
C CYS A 359 0.06 -13.85 7.21
N LEU A 360 1.07 -12.99 7.25
CA LEU A 360 2.44 -13.32 6.80
C LEU A 360 3.28 -14.00 7.89
N LEU A 361 2.99 -13.71 9.17
CA LEU A 361 3.58 -14.39 10.33
C LEU A 361 2.54 -15.27 11.00
N ASP A 362 2.97 -16.39 11.57
CA ASP A 362 2.11 -17.21 12.42
C ASP A 362 1.99 -16.63 13.86
N VAL A 363 1.20 -17.26 14.71
CA VAL A 363 0.98 -16.83 16.12
C VAL A 363 2.26 -16.77 16.95
N ASN A 364 3.33 -17.47 16.55
CA ASN A 364 4.63 -17.50 17.19
C ASN A 364 5.65 -16.56 16.54
N MET A 365 5.21 -15.76 15.55
CA MET A 365 6.05 -14.88 14.73
C MET A 365 7.00 -15.61 13.78
N ARG A 366 6.75 -16.90 13.48
CA ARG A 366 7.44 -17.59 12.39
C ARG A 366 7.02 -16.96 11.06
N GLU A 367 7.99 -16.59 10.26
CA GLU A 367 7.77 -16.12 8.90
C GLU A 367 7.21 -17.26 8.05
N LYS A 368 6.02 -17.08 7.48
CA LYS A 368 5.38 -18.05 6.59
C LYS A 368 6.01 -18.00 5.19
N PRO A 369 5.84 -19.03 4.34
CA PRO A 369 6.32 -18.99 2.96
C PRO A 369 5.91 -17.74 2.18
N ALA A 370 4.71 -17.19 2.43
CA ALA A 370 4.25 -15.95 1.81
C ALA A 370 5.11 -14.73 2.20
N TYR A 371 5.55 -14.61 3.46
CA TYR A 371 6.49 -13.57 3.88
C TYR A 371 7.80 -13.68 3.09
N GLN A 372 8.35 -14.88 2.99
CA GLN A 372 9.60 -15.15 2.28
C GLN A 372 9.47 -14.86 0.77
N ALA A 373 8.33 -15.23 0.17
CA ALA A 373 8.04 -14.91 -1.24
C ALA A 373 8.04 -13.39 -1.50
N LEU A 374 7.36 -12.61 -0.65
CA LEU A 374 7.34 -11.15 -0.76
C LEU A 374 8.72 -10.54 -0.48
N TYR A 375 9.46 -11.06 0.49
CA TYR A 375 10.84 -10.63 0.75
C TYR A 375 11.75 -10.84 -0.47
N GLN A 376 11.64 -11.98 -1.14
CA GLN A 376 12.40 -12.25 -2.36
C GLN A 376 12.02 -11.31 -3.51
N LEU A 377 10.72 -10.99 -3.68
CA LEU A 377 10.29 -10.01 -4.68
C LEU A 377 10.83 -8.61 -4.36
N ILE A 378 10.51 -8.09 -3.17
CA ILE A 378 10.70 -6.67 -2.82
C ILE A 378 12.18 -6.35 -2.55
N ASN A 379 12.88 -7.22 -1.80
CA ASN A 379 14.24 -6.93 -1.33
C ASN A 379 15.35 -7.59 -2.15
N ARG A 380 14.99 -8.42 -3.15
CA ARG A 380 15.99 -9.08 -4.02
C ARG A 380 15.71 -8.82 -5.48
N ARG A 381 14.53 -9.25 -5.99
CA ARG A 381 14.23 -9.18 -7.42
C ARG A 381 13.94 -7.75 -7.90
N TRP A 382 13.27 -6.94 -7.07
CA TRP A 382 12.88 -5.56 -7.37
C TRP A 382 13.79 -4.51 -6.71
N ARG A 383 15.03 -4.86 -6.55
CA ARG A 383 16.07 -4.00 -6.01
C ARG A 383 17.25 -3.95 -6.98
N THR A 384 17.89 -2.79 -7.07
CA THR A 384 19.09 -2.61 -7.87
C THR A 384 20.29 -2.33 -6.98
N ASP A 385 21.29 -3.20 -7.06
CA ASP A 385 22.65 -2.96 -6.60
C ASP A 385 23.56 -3.15 -7.82
N ALA A 386 24.43 -2.19 -8.13
CA ALA A 386 25.24 -2.19 -9.34
C ALA A 386 26.70 -1.81 -9.06
N GLN A 387 27.61 -2.40 -9.84
CA GLN A 387 29.03 -2.03 -9.90
C GLN A 387 29.32 -1.61 -11.34
N LEU A 388 29.82 -0.40 -11.52
CA LEU A 388 30.05 0.22 -12.82
C LEU A 388 31.45 0.82 -12.85
N GLU A 389 31.92 1.09 -14.07
CA GLU A 389 33.16 1.80 -14.31
C GLU A 389 32.91 2.93 -15.33
N THR A 390 33.48 4.10 -15.09
CA THR A 390 33.33 5.23 -16.02
C THR A 390 34.13 5.03 -17.29
N ASP A 391 33.54 5.44 -18.42
CA ASP A 391 34.15 5.42 -19.74
C ASP A 391 35.18 6.54 -19.95
N ALA A 392 35.67 6.71 -21.20
CA ALA A 392 36.64 7.73 -21.59
C ALA A 392 36.13 9.19 -21.37
N GLN A 393 34.81 9.38 -21.26
CA GLN A 393 34.16 10.65 -20.98
C GLN A 393 33.90 10.85 -19.48
N GLY A 394 34.35 9.92 -18.63
CA GLY A 394 34.09 9.93 -17.19
C GLY A 394 32.63 9.59 -16.87
N GLU A 395 31.92 8.91 -17.75
CA GLU A 395 30.48 8.64 -17.63
C GLU A 395 30.18 7.13 -17.45
N CYS A 396 29.15 6.81 -16.68
CA CYS A 396 28.54 5.49 -16.66
C CYS A 396 27.03 5.61 -16.52
N CYS A 397 26.29 4.63 -17.07
CA CYS A 397 24.84 4.59 -17.04
C CYS A 397 24.35 3.41 -16.19
N VAL A 398 23.29 3.64 -15.43
CA VAL A 398 22.57 2.60 -14.70
C VAL A 398 21.11 2.57 -15.13
N ARG A 399 20.55 1.36 -15.32
CA ARG A 399 19.11 1.14 -15.39
C ARG A 399 18.68 0.47 -14.10
N GLY A 400 18.04 1.26 -13.21
CA GLY A 400 17.69 0.84 -11.86
C GLY A 400 16.20 0.95 -11.56
N PHE A 401 15.72 0.20 -10.56
CA PHE A 401 14.39 0.43 -9.99
C PHE A 401 14.32 1.83 -9.39
N LYS A 402 13.18 2.52 -9.59
CA LYS A 402 12.99 3.89 -9.13
C LYS A 402 13.06 4.00 -7.61
N GLY A 403 13.82 4.99 -7.13
CA GLY A 403 14.07 5.25 -5.72
C GLY A 403 15.40 5.95 -5.46
N ASP A 404 15.77 6.07 -4.19
CA ASP A 404 17.03 6.68 -3.77
C ASP A 404 18.11 5.62 -3.57
N TYR A 405 19.34 6.01 -3.91
CA TYR A 405 20.52 5.17 -3.88
C TYR A 405 21.64 5.82 -3.07
N GLU A 406 22.39 5.01 -2.39
CA GLU A 406 23.74 5.37 -1.95
C GLU A 406 24.70 5.07 -3.09
N LEU A 407 25.43 6.09 -3.48
CA LEU A 407 26.44 6.05 -4.52
C LEU A 407 27.82 6.17 -3.87
N THR A 408 28.68 5.19 -4.09
CA THR A 408 30.11 5.24 -3.71
C THR A 408 30.94 5.37 -4.97
N VAL A 409 31.85 6.35 -5.00
CA VAL A 409 32.77 6.55 -6.11
C VAL A 409 34.22 6.44 -5.60
N ASP A 410 34.97 5.53 -6.19
CA ASP A 410 36.40 5.30 -5.95
C ASP A 410 37.24 5.61 -7.20
N ALA A 411 38.17 6.53 -7.07
CA ALA A 411 39.11 6.89 -8.13
C ALA A 411 40.49 7.19 -7.57
N PRO A 412 41.57 7.24 -8.38
CA PRO A 412 42.91 7.52 -7.91
C PRO A 412 43.04 8.80 -7.10
N ASN A 413 42.20 9.80 -7.39
CA ASN A 413 42.24 11.13 -6.78
C ASN A 413 41.36 11.28 -5.54
N GLY A 414 40.50 10.26 -5.22
CA GLY A 414 39.62 10.37 -4.07
C GLY A 414 38.58 9.29 -3.96
N HIS A 415 37.87 9.33 -2.82
CA HIS A 415 36.75 8.48 -2.47
C HIS A 415 35.62 9.37 -1.96
N THR A 416 34.39 9.10 -2.40
CA THR A 416 33.22 9.82 -1.88
C THR A 416 31.99 8.91 -1.82
N VAL A 417 31.08 9.23 -0.88
CA VAL A 417 29.79 8.60 -0.74
C VAL A 417 28.71 9.69 -0.82
N LEU A 418 27.74 9.52 -1.67
CA LEU A 418 26.68 10.49 -1.98
C LEU A 418 25.31 9.78 -2.05
N GLU A 419 24.25 10.56 -2.03
CA GLU A 419 22.91 10.10 -2.36
C GLU A 419 22.57 10.48 -3.80
N MET A 420 21.89 9.58 -4.51
CA MET A 420 21.40 9.79 -5.87
C MET A 420 19.97 9.28 -6.01
N GLY A 421 19.07 10.09 -6.55
CA GLY A 421 17.74 9.66 -6.98
C GLY A 421 17.76 9.09 -8.40
N VAL A 422 17.05 7.97 -8.60
CA VAL A 422 16.72 7.41 -9.92
C VAL A 422 15.20 7.29 -9.98
N HIS A 423 14.53 8.35 -10.43
CA HIS A 423 13.06 8.45 -10.39
C HIS A 423 12.43 8.46 -11.79
N ARG A 424 13.19 8.92 -12.79
CA ARG A 424 12.78 9.04 -14.20
C ARG A 424 13.96 8.88 -15.15
N ASP A 425 13.65 8.53 -16.39
CA ASP A 425 14.67 8.49 -17.44
C ASP A 425 15.33 9.87 -17.61
N GLY A 426 16.66 9.87 -17.67
CA GLY A 426 17.48 11.07 -17.82
C GLY A 426 17.89 11.74 -16.51
N ASP A 427 17.57 11.17 -15.35
CA ASP A 427 18.18 11.60 -14.07
C ASP A 427 19.70 11.53 -14.18
N ALA A 428 20.41 12.54 -13.66
CA ALA A 428 21.87 12.61 -13.78
C ALA A 428 22.49 13.20 -12.51
N LEU A 429 23.66 12.70 -12.15
CA LEU A 429 24.50 13.22 -11.07
C LEU A 429 25.91 13.43 -11.57
N THR A 430 26.50 14.61 -11.26
CA THR A 430 27.91 14.88 -11.47
C THR A 430 28.63 14.82 -10.10
N VAL A 431 29.65 13.97 -10.03
CA VAL A 431 30.50 13.78 -8.87
C VAL A 431 31.85 14.43 -9.15
N THR A 432 32.32 15.33 -8.26
CA THR A 432 33.63 15.98 -8.36
C THR A 432 34.53 15.49 -7.21
N LEU A 433 35.69 14.96 -7.56
CA LEU A 433 36.66 14.37 -6.62
C LEU A 433 37.92 15.25 -6.45
#